data_3dce41399f5011dd7921361e8929e1cb
#
_entry.id   3dce41399f5011dd7921361e8929e1cb
#
_cell.length_a   1.000
_cell.length_b   1.000
_cell.length_c   1.000
_cell.angle_alpha   90.00
_cell.angle_beta   90.00
_cell.angle_gamma   90.00
#
_symmetry.space_group_name_H-M   'P 1'
#
loop_
_entity.id
_entity.type
_entity.pdbx_description
1 polymer ?
#
loop_
_entity_poly.entity_id
_entity_poly.type
_entity_poly.pdbx_seq_one_letter_code
_entity_poly.pdbx_strand_id
1 'polypeptide(L)'
;MNRSFYTIMAAQFFSSLADNALLIAAIALLIQLNAPAWMTPLLKLFFVLSYVVLAAFVGAFADSRPKGNVMFITNTIKFVGCVAMLFGSHPLLSYAIVGLGAAAYSPAKYGILTELLPPEKLVAANGWIEGLTVGSIILGTVLGGVLISSTVSQSLLSFDIPVLETGIDTPAESAIMIIMMIYVIAALINLKIPDTGARYVSQKTNPIELIKDFSICFKTLWNDRLGQISLAVTTLFWGAGATLQFIVIKWAQVALNMNLSQGAILQAISAVGVAGGAVWAASRIPLRNSLNVLPYGVVMGLIVCLLAIYHSDMLPSTTIMTVGKFELSLNLLPAYFLLILVGWLAG
;
A
#
# COMPACT_ATOMS: atom_id res chain seq x y z
N MET A 1 -0.99 -4.41 25.71
CA MET A 1 -0.92 -3.18 24.90
C MET A 1 -1.97 -2.21 25.41
N ASN A 2 -1.68 -0.91 25.41
CA ASN A 2 -2.59 0.09 25.96
C ASN A 2 -3.55 0.65 24.89
N ARG A 3 -4.55 1.47 25.30
CA ARG A 3 -5.54 2.07 24.40
C ARG A 3 -4.88 2.92 23.29
N SER A 4 -3.82 3.65 23.62
CA SER A 4 -3.08 4.48 22.67
C SER A 4 -2.46 3.67 21.53
N PHE A 5 -1.95 2.47 21.82
CA PHE A 5 -1.44 1.56 20.82
C PHE A 5 -2.51 1.16 19.79
N TYR A 6 -3.72 0.77 20.24
CA TYR A 6 -4.79 0.41 19.34
C TYR A 6 -5.32 1.61 18.52
N THR A 7 -5.26 2.82 19.09
CA THR A 7 -5.59 4.06 18.34
C THR A 7 -4.59 4.27 17.20
N ILE A 8 -3.29 4.07 17.44
CA ILE A 8 -2.26 4.16 16.40
C ILE A 8 -2.47 3.09 15.33
N MET A 9 -2.77 1.85 15.75
CA MET A 9 -3.04 0.75 14.82
C MET A 9 -4.25 1.05 13.91
N ALA A 10 -5.34 1.59 14.48
CA ALA A 10 -6.52 1.99 13.72
C ALA A 10 -6.20 3.13 12.73
N ALA A 11 -5.50 4.17 13.17
CA ALA A 11 -5.09 5.28 12.31
C ALA A 11 -4.21 4.79 11.14
N GLN A 12 -3.23 3.94 11.43
CA GLN A 12 -2.35 3.33 10.44
C GLN A 12 -3.14 2.47 9.45
N PHE A 13 -4.07 1.65 9.94
CA PHE A 13 -4.90 0.79 9.09
C PHE A 13 -5.68 1.62 8.07
N PHE A 14 -6.45 2.63 8.52
CA PHE A 14 -7.25 3.46 7.62
C PHE A 14 -6.40 4.28 6.66
N SER A 15 -5.27 4.84 7.11
CA SER A 15 -4.35 5.59 6.25
C SER A 15 -3.76 4.70 5.15
N SER A 16 -3.29 3.51 5.49
CA SER A 16 -2.71 2.56 4.53
C SER A 16 -3.77 1.93 3.62
N LEU A 17 -4.97 1.68 4.14
CA LEU A 17 -6.14 1.22 3.36
C LEU A 17 -6.46 2.23 2.24
N ALA A 18 -6.52 3.52 2.60
CA ALA A 18 -6.78 4.60 1.66
C ALA A 18 -5.67 4.72 0.60
N ASP A 19 -4.39 4.61 1.00
CA ASP A 19 -3.24 4.66 0.07
C ASP A 19 -3.36 3.61 -1.05
N ASN A 20 -3.77 2.39 -0.70
CA ASN A 20 -3.89 1.27 -1.65
C ASN A 20 -5.19 1.30 -2.45
N ALA A 21 -6.30 1.73 -1.85
CA ALA A 21 -7.54 1.96 -2.59
C ALA A 21 -7.39 3.07 -3.62
N LEU A 22 -6.67 4.15 -3.26
CA LEU A 22 -6.43 5.28 -4.16
C LEU A 22 -5.58 4.89 -5.38
N LEU A 23 -4.66 3.95 -5.25
CA LEU A 23 -3.90 3.45 -6.40
C LEU A 23 -4.84 2.91 -7.47
N ILE A 24 -5.83 2.09 -7.08
CA ILE A 24 -6.79 1.50 -8.03
C ILE A 24 -7.70 2.59 -8.62
N ALA A 25 -8.18 3.53 -7.82
CA ALA A 25 -8.99 4.64 -8.29
C ALA A 25 -8.20 5.56 -9.26
N ALA A 26 -6.92 5.83 -8.98
CA ALA A 26 -6.05 6.61 -9.84
C ALA A 26 -5.74 5.89 -11.17
N ILE A 27 -5.61 4.56 -11.16
CA ILE A 27 -5.51 3.76 -12.40
C ILE A 27 -6.80 3.88 -13.20
N ALA A 28 -7.96 3.77 -12.56
CA ALA A 28 -9.25 3.93 -13.22
C ALA A 28 -9.39 5.34 -13.84
N LEU A 29 -8.95 6.38 -13.14
CA LEU A 29 -8.95 7.75 -13.64
C LEU A 29 -8.02 7.92 -14.87
N LEU A 30 -6.83 7.31 -14.86
CA LEU A 30 -5.94 7.32 -16.04
C LEU A 30 -6.59 6.63 -17.26
N ILE A 31 -7.27 5.50 -17.03
CA ILE A 31 -8.00 4.79 -18.10
C ILE A 31 -9.12 5.67 -18.65
N GLN A 32 -9.88 6.33 -17.79
CA GLN A 32 -10.96 7.26 -18.17
C GLN A 32 -10.43 8.43 -18.99
N LEU A 33 -9.27 8.98 -18.64
CA LEU A 33 -8.60 10.05 -19.37
C LEU A 33 -7.92 9.58 -20.66
N ASN A 34 -8.08 8.31 -21.06
CA ASN A 34 -7.40 7.68 -22.21
C ASN A 34 -5.88 7.87 -22.17
N ALA A 35 -5.29 7.90 -20.97
CA ALA A 35 -3.87 8.05 -20.79
C ALA A 35 -3.10 6.82 -21.33
N PRO A 36 -1.90 7.02 -21.91
CA PRO A 36 -1.07 5.91 -22.37
C PRO A 36 -0.80 4.87 -21.28
N ALA A 37 -0.81 3.58 -21.62
CA ALA A 37 -0.69 2.48 -20.65
C ALA A 37 0.60 2.53 -19.81
N TRP A 38 1.68 3.15 -20.32
CA TRP A 38 2.94 3.31 -19.59
C TRP A 38 2.82 4.28 -18.39
N MET A 39 1.78 5.12 -18.32
CA MET A 39 1.55 6.01 -17.17
C MET A 39 1.07 5.24 -15.92
N THR A 40 0.45 4.09 -16.07
CA THR A 40 -0.04 3.29 -14.93
C THR A 40 1.07 2.93 -13.93
N PRO A 41 2.21 2.32 -14.32
CA PRO A 41 3.29 2.07 -13.37
C PRO A 41 3.96 3.34 -12.84
N LEU A 42 3.89 4.46 -13.57
CA LEU A 42 4.42 5.74 -13.10
C LEU A 42 3.67 6.28 -11.88
N LEU A 43 2.41 5.93 -11.65
CA LEU A 43 1.72 6.28 -10.40
C LEU A 43 2.54 5.83 -9.19
N LYS A 44 2.96 4.57 -9.18
CA LYS A 44 3.77 4.04 -8.07
C LYS A 44 5.15 4.70 -8.00
N LEU A 45 5.76 4.97 -9.16
CA LEU A 45 7.04 5.68 -9.22
C LEU A 45 6.94 7.08 -8.60
N PHE A 46 5.93 7.86 -8.97
CA PHE A 46 5.71 9.22 -8.44
C PHE A 46 5.42 9.20 -6.94
N PHE A 47 4.67 8.20 -6.46
CA PHE A 47 4.45 7.99 -5.03
C PHE A 47 5.75 7.69 -4.29
N VAL A 48 6.57 6.75 -4.79
CA VAL A 48 7.81 6.31 -4.15
C VAL A 48 8.93 7.37 -4.29
N LEU A 49 8.93 8.14 -5.37
CA LEU A 49 9.88 9.24 -5.57
C LEU A 49 9.86 10.23 -4.40
N SER A 50 8.68 10.45 -3.81
CA SER A 50 8.52 11.28 -2.62
C SER A 50 9.34 10.78 -1.42
N TYR A 51 9.44 9.47 -1.24
CA TYR A 51 10.30 8.87 -0.19
C TYR A 51 11.77 9.14 -0.43
N VAL A 52 12.22 9.10 -1.68
CA VAL A 52 13.62 9.37 -2.04
C VAL A 52 13.95 10.85 -1.83
N VAL A 53 13.10 11.74 -2.36
CA VAL A 53 13.30 13.20 -2.28
C VAL A 53 13.26 13.69 -0.84
N LEU A 54 12.36 13.14 -0.03
CA LEU A 54 12.18 13.58 1.35
C LEU A 54 13.02 12.79 2.37
N ALA A 55 13.76 11.77 1.97
CA ALA A 55 14.49 10.87 2.87
C ALA A 55 15.32 11.60 3.94
N ALA A 56 16.03 12.67 3.55
CA ALA A 56 16.88 13.46 4.43
C ALA A 56 16.08 14.36 5.41
N PHE A 57 14.81 14.63 5.14
CA PHE A 57 14.01 15.66 5.84
C PHE A 57 12.93 15.08 6.74
N VAL A 58 12.36 13.93 6.38
CA VAL A 58 11.18 13.38 7.07
C VAL A 58 11.45 12.98 8.51
N GLY A 59 12.67 12.55 8.83
CA GLY A 59 13.08 12.25 10.21
C GLY A 59 13.05 13.52 11.09
N ALA A 60 13.72 14.58 10.63
CA ALA A 60 13.73 15.87 11.33
C ALA A 60 12.31 16.45 11.48
N PHE A 61 11.48 16.35 10.45
CA PHE A 61 10.08 16.77 10.52
C PHE A 61 9.29 15.94 11.54
N ALA A 62 9.45 14.63 11.55
CA ALA A 62 8.78 13.75 12.50
C ALA A 62 9.18 14.03 13.95
N ASP A 63 10.44 14.43 14.19
CA ASP A 63 10.96 14.71 15.53
C ASP A 63 10.68 16.15 16.00
N SER A 64 10.27 17.04 15.09
CA SER A 64 10.00 18.45 15.41
C SER A 64 8.68 18.67 16.17
N ARG A 65 7.78 17.68 16.18
CA ARG A 65 6.41 17.81 16.73
C ARG A 65 5.95 16.51 17.37
N PRO A 66 4.92 16.53 18.23
CA PRO A 66 4.27 15.31 18.72
C PRO A 66 3.85 14.42 17.54
N LYS A 67 4.18 13.13 17.61
CA LYS A 67 4.00 12.20 16.49
C LYS A 67 2.54 12.13 15.99
N GLY A 68 1.54 12.22 16.89
CA GLY A 68 0.13 12.26 16.50
C GLY A 68 -0.19 13.46 15.60
N ASN A 69 0.39 14.63 15.89
CA ASN A 69 0.22 15.83 15.05
C ASN A 69 0.90 15.69 13.69
N VAL A 70 2.09 15.07 13.65
CA VAL A 70 2.76 14.76 12.38
C VAL A 70 1.89 13.85 11.53
N MET A 71 1.35 12.78 12.12
CA MET A 71 0.46 11.83 11.44
C MET A 71 -0.84 12.49 10.95
N PHE A 72 -1.39 13.45 11.71
CA PHE A 72 -2.54 14.25 11.29
C PHE A 72 -2.20 15.12 10.07
N ILE A 73 -1.11 15.90 10.14
CA ILE A 73 -0.67 16.79 9.05
C ILE A 73 -0.43 15.97 7.77
N THR A 74 0.21 14.82 7.87
CA THR A 74 0.53 13.98 6.72
C THR A 74 -0.70 13.37 6.06
N ASN A 75 -1.71 12.95 6.84
CA ASN A 75 -2.99 12.53 6.28
C ASN A 75 -3.77 13.71 5.65
N THR A 76 -3.62 14.93 6.18
CA THR A 76 -4.16 16.15 5.54
C THR A 76 -3.48 16.42 4.19
N ILE A 77 -2.16 16.18 4.08
CA ILE A 77 -1.46 16.30 2.77
C ILE A 77 -2.01 15.27 1.78
N LYS A 78 -2.25 14.03 2.22
CA LYS A 78 -2.85 13.00 1.36
C LYS A 78 -4.27 13.37 0.92
N PHE A 79 -5.08 13.91 1.82
CA PHE A 79 -6.39 14.47 1.49
C PHE A 79 -6.29 15.56 0.42
N VAL A 80 -5.36 16.52 0.54
CA VAL A 80 -5.12 17.56 -0.47
C VAL A 80 -4.74 16.94 -1.82
N GLY A 81 -3.95 15.87 -1.84
CA GLY A 81 -3.65 15.13 -3.08
C GLY A 81 -4.92 14.57 -3.75
N CYS A 82 -5.86 14.03 -2.98
CA CYS A 82 -7.16 13.58 -3.51
C CYS A 82 -7.99 14.74 -4.03
N VAL A 83 -8.06 15.86 -3.30
CA VAL A 83 -8.75 17.07 -3.75
C VAL A 83 -8.16 17.58 -5.08
N ALA A 84 -6.83 17.67 -5.18
CA ALA A 84 -6.17 18.08 -6.42
C ALA A 84 -6.55 17.15 -7.60
N MET A 85 -6.65 15.84 -7.34
CA MET A 85 -7.05 14.84 -8.34
C MET A 85 -8.50 15.07 -8.83
N LEU A 86 -9.43 15.34 -7.92
CA LEU A 86 -10.83 15.65 -8.23
C LEU A 86 -10.98 16.97 -8.98
N PHE A 87 -10.15 17.97 -8.68
CA PHE A 87 -10.15 19.26 -9.39
C PHE A 87 -9.35 19.28 -10.71
N GLY A 88 -9.13 18.11 -11.31
CA GLY A 88 -8.56 17.96 -12.65
C GLY A 88 -7.04 18.10 -12.73
N SER A 89 -6.32 18.10 -11.61
CA SER A 89 -4.86 18.00 -11.63
C SER A 89 -4.43 16.64 -12.16
N HIS A 90 -3.30 16.60 -12.89
CA HIS A 90 -2.81 15.36 -13.48
C HIS A 90 -2.64 14.26 -12.43
N PRO A 91 -3.20 13.03 -12.61
CA PRO A 91 -3.22 11.98 -11.61
C PRO A 91 -1.84 11.62 -11.05
N LEU A 92 -0.78 11.63 -11.86
CA LEU A 92 0.59 11.37 -11.43
C LEU A 92 1.08 12.39 -10.40
N LEU A 93 0.83 13.69 -10.63
CA LEU A 93 1.25 14.76 -9.72
C LEU A 93 0.45 14.74 -8.42
N SER A 94 -0.86 14.55 -8.52
CA SER A 94 -1.74 14.44 -7.36
C SER A 94 -1.36 13.22 -6.50
N TYR A 95 -1.01 12.09 -7.14
CA TYR A 95 -0.56 10.90 -6.42
C TYR A 95 0.84 11.07 -5.83
N ALA A 96 1.71 11.91 -6.42
CA ALA A 96 2.97 12.31 -5.80
C ALA A 96 2.73 13.11 -4.50
N ILE A 97 1.74 14.01 -4.46
CA ILE A 97 1.37 14.72 -3.23
C ILE A 97 0.94 13.74 -2.14
N VAL A 98 0.15 12.72 -2.49
CA VAL A 98 -0.20 11.64 -1.55
C VAL A 98 1.05 10.90 -1.07
N GLY A 99 2.00 10.64 -1.97
CA GLY A 99 3.32 10.06 -1.67
C GLY A 99 4.14 10.92 -0.70
N LEU A 100 4.12 12.26 -0.81
CA LEU A 100 4.75 13.17 0.15
C LEU A 100 4.18 12.96 1.56
N GLY A 101 2.85 12.90 1.67
CA GLY A 101 2.19 12.60 2.94
C GLY A 101 2.58 11.23 3.49
N ALA A 102 2.63 10.19 2.65
CA ALA A 102 3.00 8.84 3.06
C ALA A 102 4.46 8.74 3.51
N ALA A 103 5.39 9.39 2.80
CA ALA A 103 6.80 9.44 3.16
C ALA A 103 7.03 10.11 4.52
N ALA A 104 6.36 11.24 4.77
CA ALA A 104 6.48 11.96 6.03
C ALA A 104 5.73 11.28 7.20
N TYR A 105 4.70 10.46 6.92
CA TYR A 105 3.99 9.66 7.91
C TYR A 105 4.86 8.53 8.50
N SER A 106 5.69 7.93 7.66
CA SER A 106 6.43 6.69 7.97
C SER A 106 7.32 6.81 9.23
N PRO A 107 8.22 7.79 9.38
CA PRO A 107 9.07 7.89 10.57
C PRO A 107 8.26 8.19 11.85
N ALA A 108 7.16 8.93 11.76
CA ALA A 108 6.29 9.17 12.92
C ALA A 108 5.59 7.87 13.37
N LYS A 109 5.14 7.05 12.44
CA LYS A 109 4.49 5.75 12.70
C LYS A 109 5.39 4.79 13.48
N TYR A 110 6.65 4.66 13.07
CA TYR A 110 7.59 3.77 13.75
C TYR A 110 8.16 4.41 15.04
N GLY A 111 8.45 5.71 15.00
CA GLY A 111 9.00 6.43 16.14
C GLY A 111 8.09 6.43 17.35
N ILE A 112 6.77 6.58 17.18
CA ILE A 112 5.85 6.61 18.30
C ILE A 112 5.79 5.27 19.07
N LEU A 113 6.12 4.15 18.45
CA LEU A 113 6.15 2.86 19.16
C LEU A 113 7.25 2.82 20.20
N THR A 114 8.44 3.35 19.87
CA THR A 114 9.58 3.40 20.78
C THR A 114 9.36 4.38 21.94
N GLU A 115 8.49 5.38 21.72
CA GLU A 115 8.10 6.34 22.77
C GLU A 115 7.04 5.78 23.72
N LEU A 116 6.14 4.91 23.25
CA LEU A 116 4.98 4.41 24.00
C LEU A 116 5.18 3.07 24.66
N LEU A 117 6.10 2.26 24.14
CA LEU A 117 6.24 0.86 24.54
C LEU A 117 7.65 0.57 25.07
N PRO A 118 7.75 -0.28 26.10
CA PRO A 118 9.04 -0.76 26.57
C PRO A 118 9.68 -1.69 25.52
N PRO A 119 11.04 -1.82 25.52
CA PRO A 119 11.80 -2.58 24.51
C PRO A 119 11.29 -4.00 24.27
N GLU A 120 10.83 -4.69 25.33
CA GLU A 120 10.36 -6.08 25.27
C GLU A 120 9.11 -6.25 24.41
N LYS A 121 8.33 -5.17 24.21
CA LYS A 121 7.09 -5.19 23.44
C LYS A 121 7.27 -4.68 22.02
N LEU A 122 8.43 -4.12 21.66
CA LEU A 122 8.65 -3.52 20.33
C LEU A 122 8.60 -4.54 19.21
N VAL A 123 9.12 -5.75 19.43
CA VAL A 123 9.06 -6.83 18.40
C VAL A 123 7.62 -7.17 18.06
N ALA A 124 6.79 -7.38 19.09
CA ALA A 124 5.36 -7.67 18.87
C ALA A 124 4.61 -6.48 18.25
N ALA A 125 4.95 -5.25 18.64
CA ALA A 125 4.33 -4.04 18.10
C ALA A 125 4.68 -3.84 16.61
N ASN A 126 5.93 -4.08 16.21
CA ASN A 126 6.34 -4.06 14.81
C ASN A 126 5.62 -5.14 14.01
N GLY A 127 5.50 -6.36 14.54
CA GLY A 127 4.72 -7.43 13.91
C GLY A 127 3.25 -7.03 13.68
N TRP A 128 2.62 -6.32 14.63
CA TRP A 128 1.27 -5.77 14.46
C TRP A 128 1.20 -4.71 13.37
N ILE A 129 2.16 -3.77 13.31
CA ILE A 129 2.21 -2.74 12.24
C ILE A 129 2.37 -3.38 10.87
N GLU A 130 3.28 -4.32 10.72
CA GLU A 130 3.51 -4.99 9.43
C GLU A 130 2.30 -5.84 9.02
N GLY A 131 1.73 -6.60 9.94
CA GLY A 131 0.51 -7.38 9.69
C GLY A 131 -0.68 -6.50 9.26
N LEU A 132 -0.88 -5.36 9.94
CA LEU A 132 -1.91 -4.39 9.53
C LEU A 132 -1.58 -3.71 8.20
N THR A 133 -0.31 -3.44 7.91
CA THR A 133 0.11 -2.88 6.62
C THR A 133 -0.23 -3.84 5.49
N VAL A 134 0.10 -5.14 5.62
CA VAL A 134 -0.28 -6.17 4.64
C VAL A 134 -1.80 -6.29 4.53
N GLY A 135 -2.51 -6.37 5.66
CA GLY A 135 -3.98 -6.39 5.67
C GLY A 135 -4.60 -5.18 4.99
N SER A 136 -4.03 -3.99 5.18
CA SER A 136 -4.48 -2.75 4.54
C SER A 136 -4.21 -2.74 3.03
N ILE A 137 -3.10 -3.33 2.57
CA ILE A 137 -2.80 -3.48 1.14
C ILE A 137 -3.87 -4.35 0.48
N ILE A 138 -4.18 -5.50 1.09
CA ILE A 138 -5.20 -6.42 0.59
C ILE A 138 -6.56 -5.74 0.53
N LEU A 139 -7.04 -5.28 1.70
CA LEU A 139 -8.37 -4.72 1.83
C LEU A 139 -8.53 -3.40 1.08
N GLY A 140 -7.47 -2.58 1.01
CA GLY A 140 -7.45 -1.34 0.25
C GLY A 140 -7.55 -1.58 -1.25
N THR A 141 -6.81 -2.55 -1.78
CA THR A 141 -6.88 -2.93 -3.19
C THR A 141 -8.27 -3.46 -3.55
N VAL A 142 -8.86 -4.34 -2.70
CA VAL A 142 -10.25 -4.81 -2.86
C VAL A 142 -11.23 -3.65 -2.81
N LEU A 143 -11.11 -2.78 -1.80
CA LEU A 143 -12.00 -1.63 -1.64
C LEU A 143 -11.95 -0.73 -2.89
N GLY A 144 -10.75 -0.41 -3.38
CA GLY A 144 -10.59 0.35 -4.62
C GLY A 144 -11.30 -0.32 -5.80
N GLY A 145 -11.11 -1.64 -5.96
CA GLY A 145 -11.79 -2.41 -7.00
C GLY A 145 -13.31 -2.42 -6.87
N VAL A 146 -13.82 -2.56 -5.65
CA VAL A 146 -15.27 -2.52 -5.37
C VAL A 146 -15.85 -1.14 -5.64
N LEU A 147 -15.18 -0.07 -5.22
CA LEU A 147 -15.66 1.30 -5.42
C LEU A 147 -15.79 1.68 -6.90
N ILE A 148 -14.87 1.21 -7.77
CA ILE A 148 -14.93 1.47 -9.22
C ILE A 148 -15.85 0.48 -9.96
N SER A 149 -16.37 -0.55 -9.29
CA SER A 149 -17.27 -1.50 -9.93
C SER A 149 -18.59 -0.84 -10.37
N SER A 150 -19.16 -1.28 -11.49
CA SER A 150 -20.38 -0.67 -12.06
C SER A 150 -21.54 -0.61 -11.09
N THR A 151 -21.68 -1.61 -10.22
CA THR A 151 -22.79 -1.68 -9.24
C THR A 151 -22.66 -0.63 -8.16
N VAL A 152 -21.46 -0.51 -7.56
CA VAL A 152 -21.24 0.42 -6.44
C VAL A 152 -21.14 1.85 -6.94
N SER A 153 -20.43 2.07 -8.05
CA SER A 153 -20.28 3.40 -8.62
C SER A 153 -21.62 3.99 -9.08
N GLN A 154 -22.51 3.20 -9.71
CA GLN A 154 -23.86 3.64 -10.06
C GLN A 154 -24.67 4.04 -8.82
N SER A 155 -24.58 3.26 -7.74
CA SER A 155 -25.25 3.61 -6.48
C SER A 155 -24.67 4.88 -5.85
N LEU A 156 -23.36 5.09 -5.93
CA LEU A 156 -22.71 6.31 -5.43
C LEU A 156 -23.06 7.53 -6.27
N LEU A 157 -23.07 7.41 -7.59
CA LEU A 157 -23.42 8.49 -8.52
C LEU A 157 -24.93 8.84 -8.49
N SER A 158 -25.79 7.88 -8.13
CA SER A 158 -27.22 8.14 -7.94
C SER A 158 -27.55 8.88 -6.64
N PHE A 159 -26.58 9.02 -5.73
CA PHE A 159 -26.72 9.75 -4.48
C PHE A 159 -26.57 11.27 -4.75
N ASP A 160 -27.60 11.83 -5.36
CA ASP A 160 -27.66 13.26 -5.66
C ASP A 160 -27.91 14.04 -4.36
N ILE A 161 -26.96 14.87 -3.96
CA ILE A 161 -27.16 15.81 -2.85
C ILE A 161 -27.81 17.05 -3.46
N PRO A 162 -29.11 17.34 -3.22
CA PRO A 162 -29.89 18.33 -3.95
C PRO A 162 -29.38 19.78 -3.90
N VAL A 163 -28.26 20.05 -3.23
CA VAL A 163 -27.73 21.39 -2.96
C VAL A 163 -26.32 21.61 -3.51
N LEU A 164 -25.61 20.53 -3.88
CA LEU A 164 -24.24 20.61 -4.40
C LEU A 164 -24.16 19.86 -5.75
N GLU A 165 -24.01 20.62 -6.83
CA GLU A 165 -23.45 20.05 -8.05
C GLU A 165 -21.99 19.66 -7.75
N THR A 166 -21.76 18.39 -7.39
CA THR A 166 -20.46 17.92 -6.93
C THR A 166 -19.45 17.79 -8.06
N GLY A 167 -19.89 17.84 -9.32
CA GLY A 167 -19.05 17.61 -10.49
C GLY A 167 -18.40 16.21 -10.48
N ILE A 168 -18.99 15.26 -9.75
CA ILE A 168 -18.53 13.87 -9.65
C ILE A 168 -19.42 13.03 -10.57
N ASP A 169 -18.95 12.82 -11.80
CA ASP A 169 -19.73 12.18 -12.85
C ASP A 169 -19.24 10.77 -13.18
N THR A 170 -18.13 10.35 -12.58
CA THR A 170 -17.47 9.11 -12.98
C THR A 170 -17.19 8.15 -11.83
N PRO A 171 -17.07 6.83 -12.11
CA PRO A 171 -16.70 5.83 -11.11
C PRO A 171 -15.37 6.12 -10.40
N ALA A 172 -14.39 6.66 -11.11
CA ALA A 172 -13.09 6.99 -10.52
C ALA A 172 -13.19 8.16 -9.53
N GLU A 173 -13.92 9.21 -9.87
CA GLU A 173 -14.12 10.38 -9.01
C GLU A 173 -14.94 10.02 -7.77
N SER A 174 -16.02 9.25 -7.90
CA SER A 174 -16.81 8.77 -6.76
C SER A 174 -15.97 7.90 -5.81
N ALA A 175 -15.09 7.05 -6.34
CA ALA A 175 -14.16 6.27 -5.54
C ALA A 175 -13.16 7.16 -4.79
N ILE A 176 -12.55 8.15 -5.45
CA ILE A 176 -11.61 9.08 -4.85
C ILE A 176 -12.28 9.87 -3.71
N MET A 177 -13.54 10.29 -3.88
CA MET A 177 -14.31 10.98 -2.83
C MET A 177 -14.47 10.11 -1.56
N ILE A 178 -14.83 8.83 -1.71
CA ILE A 178 -14.94 7.91 -0.56
C ILE A 178 -13.58 7.70 0.11
N ILE A 179 -12.52 7.54 -0.69
CA ILE A 179 -11.15 7.37 -0.17
C ILE A 179 -10.68 8.63 0.57
N MET A 180 -11.03 9.81 0.08
CA MET A 180 -10.78 11.08 0.74
C MET A 180 -11.44 11.13 2.13
N MET A 181 -12.66 10.62 2.28
CA MET A 181 -13.34 10.50 3.58
C MET A 181 -12.59 9.54 4.52
N ILE A 182 -12.01 8.46 4.00
CA ILE A 182 -11.18 7.55 4.80
C ILE A 182 -9.92 8.25 5.32
N TYR A 183 -9.27 9.11 4.52
CA TYR A 183 -8.16 9.93 5.01
C TYR A 183 -8.59 10.92 6.10
N VAL A 184 -9.78 11.51 6.00
CA VAL A 184 -10.34 12.37 7.07
C VAL A 184 -10.53 11.54 8.35
N ILE A 185 -11.10 10.35 8.26
CA ILE A 185 -11.26 9.45 9.42
C ILE A 185 -9.89 9.13 10.03
N ALA A 186 -8.90 8.75 9.22
CA ALA A 186 -7.54 8.49 9.68
C ALA A 186 -6.92 9.71 10.38
N ALA A 187 -7.08 10.90 9.80
CA ALA A 187 -6.60 12.16 10.37
C ALA A 187 -7.25 12.46 11.72
N LEU A 188 -8.58 12.31 11.83
CA LEU A 188 -9.31 12.51 13.09
C LEU A 188 -8.91 11.50 14.18
N ILE A 189 -8.62 10.24 13.80
CA ILE A 189 -8.10 9.24 14.75
C ILE A 189 -6.70 9.66 15.23
N ASN A 190 -5.85 10.22 14.36
CA ASN A 190 -4.52 10.69 14.75
C ASN A 190 -4.56 11.80 15.82
N LEU A 191 -5.58 12.66 15.80
CA LEU A 191 -5.76 13.68 16.86
C LEU A 191 -6.05 13.08 18.25
N LYS A 192 -6.50 11.81 18.33
CA LYS A 192 -6.73 11.10 19.59
C LYS A 192 -5.47 10.41 20.12
N ILE A 193 -4.36 10.48 19.40
CA ILE A 193 -3.07 9.94 19.83
C ILE A 193 -2.50 10.90 20.88
N PRO A 194 -2.22 10.44 22.10
CA PRO A 194 -1.72 11.31 23.15
C PRO A 194 -0.28 11.77 22.84
N ASP A 195 0.06 12.96 23.31
CA ASP A 195 1.46 13.41 23.34
C ASP A 195 2.21 12.52 24.33
N THR A 196 3.26 11.86 23.87
CA THR A 196 4.10 10.97 24.69
C THR A 196 4.99 11.74 25.67
N GLY A 197 5.11 13.06 25.49
CA GLY A 197 6.03 13.90 26.26
C GLY A 197 7.48 13.77 25.80
N ALA A 198 7.79 12.87 24.86
CA ALA A 198 9.13 12.77 24.28
C ALA A 198 9.50 14.09 23.59
N ARG A 199 10.69 14.59 23.87
CA ARG A 199 11.25 15.79 23.25
C ARG A 199 12.63 15.45 22.70
N TYR A 200 12.80 15.72 21.45
CA TYR A 200 14.09 15.53 20.77
C TYR A 200 14.89 16.82 20.75
N VAL A 201 16.19 16.69 20.64
CA VAL A 201 17.07 17.84 20.47
C VAL A 201 16.59 18.65 19.25
N SER A 202 16.64 19.99 19.39
CA SER A 202 16.25 20.88 18.29
C SER A 202 16.91 20.45 16.99
N GLN A 203 16.08 20.06 16.03
CA GLN A 203 16.58 19.60 14.74
C GLN A 203 17.18 20.77 13.95
N LYS A 204 18.22 20.48 13.19
CA LYS A 204 18.81 21.45 12.26
C LYS A 204 17.75 21.89 11.27
N THR A 205 17.67 23.19 11.04
CA THR A 205 16.73 23.79 10.08
C THR A 205 17.36 24.01 8.70
N ASN A 206 18.70 23.90 8.61
CA ASN A 206 19.41 24.07 7.36
C ASN A 206 19.29 22.80 6.48
N PRO A 207 18.64 22.87 5.30
CA PRO A 207 18.47 21.72 4.41
C PRO A 207 19.79 21.05 4.00
N ILE A 208 20.85 21.85 3.81
CA ILE A 208 22.14 21.34 3.38
C ILE A 208 22.77 20.48 4.49
N GLU A 209 22.63 20.87 5.74
CA GLU A 209 23.13 20.10 6.88
C GLU A 209 22.35 18.78 7.04
N LEU A 210 21.04 18.79 6.86
CA LEU A 210 20.22 17.57 6.90
C LEU A 210 20.64 16.59 5.80
N ILE A 211 20.87 17.07 4.58
CA ILE A 211 21.36 16.23 3.48
C ILE A 211 22.76 15.68 3.80
N LYS A 212 23.64 16.50 4.39
CA LYS A 212 24.99 16.05 4.79
C LYS A 212 24.93 14.97 5.86
N ASP A 213 24.12 15.16 6.90
CA ASP A 213 23.94 14.19 7.97
C ASP A 213 23.35 12.87 7.44
N PHE A 214 22.33 12.95 6.58
CA PHE A 214 21.77 11.79 5.90
C PHE A 214 22.84 11.05 5.06
N SER A 215 23.66 11.79 4.32
CA SER A 215 24.75 11.21 3.50
C SER A 215 25.80 10.50 4.35
N ILE A 216 26.11 11.02 5.54
CA ILE A 216 27.04 10.39 6.49
C ILE A 216 26.43 9.08 7.01
N CYS A 217 25.16 9.12 7.45
CA CYS A 217 24.46 7.92 7.90
C CYS A 217 24.38 6.85 6.82
N PHE A 218 24.03 7.25 5.58
CA PHE A 218 23.99 6.33 4.44
C PHE A 218 25.34 5.70 4.15
N LYS A 219 26.43 6.50 4.12
CA LYS A 219 27.79 5.99 3.91
C LYS A 219 28.23 5.02 4.99
N THR A 220 27.90 5.32 6.27
CA THR A 220 28.23 4.44 7.39
C THR A 220 27.52 3.09 7.23
N LEU A 221 26.23 3.10 6.91
CA LEU A 221 25.44 1.89 6.69
C LEU A 221 25.92 1.12 5.44
N TRP A 222 26.28 1.83 4.37
CA TRP A 222 26.76 1.22 3.13
C TRP A 222 28.17 0.62 3.27
N ASN A 223 29.00 1.14 4.17
CA ASN A 223 30.33 0.59 4.45
C ASN A 223 30.29 -0.62 5.40
N ASP A 224 29.19 -0.82 6.10
CA ASP A 224 28.99 -2.03 6.90
C ASP A 224 28.46 -3.18 6.03
N ARG A 225 29.12 -4.34 6.07
CA ARG A 225 28.75 -5.51 5.26
C ARG A 225 27.32 -6.01 5.55
N LEU A 226 26.90 -6.00 6.81
CA LEU A 226 25.54 -6.41 7.18
C LEU A 226 24.53 -5.36 6.73
N GLY A 227 24.88 -4.08 6.82
CA GLY A 227 24.09 -2.98 6.30
C GLY A 227 23.85 -3.09 4.79
N GLN A 228 24.90 -3.37 4.00
CA GLN A 228 24.80 -3.60 2.55
C GLN A 228 23.81 -4.73 2.22
N ILE A 229 23.96 -5.89 2.89
CA ILE A 229 23.09 -7.05 2.65
C ILE A 229 21.64 -6.71 2.98
N SER A 230 21.40 -6.08 4.13
CA SER A 230 20.06 -5.68 4.56
C SER A 230 19.41 -4.70 3.57
N LEU A 231 20.13 -3.66 3.15
CA LEU A 231 19.64 -2.69 2.17
C LEU A 231 19.34 -3.35 0.82
N ALA A 232 20.26 -4.18 0.31
CA ALA A 232 20.10 -4.85 -0.98
C ALA A 232 18.88 -5.78 -0.98
N VAL A 233 18.75 -6.65 0.04
CA VAL A 233 17.64 -7.61 0.15
C VAL A 233 16.31 -6.88 0.29
N THR A 234 16.23 -5.87 1.17
CA THR A 234 15.01 -5.09 1.36
C THR A 234 14.60 -4.35 0.08
N THR A 235 15.57 -3.72 -0.61
CA THR A 235 15.30 -2.98 -1.85
C THR A 235 14.82 -3.91 -2.95
N LEU A 236 15.46 -5.07 -3.14
CA LEU A 236 15.04 -6.08 -4.13
C LEU A 236 13.65 -6.62 -3.82
N PHE A 237 13.36 -6.93 -2.55
CA PHE A 237 12.06 -7.44 -2.13
C PHE A 237 10.93 -6.45 -2.43
N TRP A 238 11.08 -5.20 -2.00
CA TRP A 238 10.08 -4.15 -2.25
C TRP A 238 9.95 -3.81 -3.73
N GLY A 239 11.07 -3.78 -4.48
CA GLY A 239 11.07 -3.55 -5.93
C GLY A 239 10.36 -4.65 -6.69
N ALA A 240 10.63 -5.92 -6.36
CA ALA A 240 9.95 -7.07 -6.95
C ALA A 240 8.44 -7.05 -6.64
N GLY A 241 8.06 -6.81 -5.37
CA GLY A 241 6.66 -6.73 -4.98
C GLY A 241 5.88 -5.63 -5.70
N ALA A 242 6.46 -4.43 -5.81
CA ALA A 242 5.85 -3.32 -6.53
C ALA A 242 5.69 -3.63 -8.04
N THR A 243 6.66 -4.28 -8.66
CA THR A 243 6.60 -4.67 -10.07
C THR A 243 5.55 -5.75 -10.30
N LEU A 244 5.53 -6.79 -9.46
CA LEU A 244 4.56 -7.88 -9.56
C LEU A 244 3.11 -7.39 -9.41
N GLN A 245 2.87 -6.37 -8.59
CA GLN A 245 1.54 -5.78 -8.43
C GLN A 245 0.97 -5.31 -9.78
N PHE A 246 1.74 -4.61 -10.59
CA PHE A 246 1.29 -4.14 -11.91
C PHE A 246 1.24 -5.27 -12.95
N ILE A 247 2.19 -6.20 -12.88
CA ILE A 247 2.20 -7.38 -13.76
C ILE A 247 0.93 -8.19 -13.56
N VAL A 248 0.52 -8.47 -12.32
CA VAL A 248 -0.70 -9.23 -12.02
C VAL A 248 -1.95 -8.52 -12.55
N ILE A 249 -2.07 -7.20 -12.37
CA ILE A 249 -3.21 -6.44 -12.92
C ILE A 249 -3.24 -6.55 -14.45
N LYS A 250 -2.10 -6.32 -15.11
CA LYS A 250 -2.03 -6.36 -16.56
C LYS A 250 -2.25 -7.76 -17.10
N TRP A 251 -1.68 -8.78 -16.47
CA TRP A 251 -1.89 -10.18 -16.82
C TRP A 251 -3.36 -10.59 -16.68
N ALA A 252 -4.03 -10.17 -15.59
CA ALA A 252 -5.46 -10.41 -15.42
C ALA A 252 -6.30 -9.82 -16.56
N GLN A 253 -5.95 -8.64 -17.04
CA GLN A 253 -6.65 -8.00 -18.16
C GLN A 253 -6.39 -8.70 -19.50
N VAL A 254 -5.14 -9.10 -19.77
CA VAL A 254 -4.73 -9.61 -21.08
C VAL A 254 -4.92 -11.13 -21.21
N ALA A 255 -4.54 -11.89 -20.19
CA ALA A 255 -4.55 -13.36 -20.21
C ALA A 255 -5.86 -13.96 -19.69
N LEU A 256 -6.55 -13.27 -18.78
CA LEU A 256 -7.79 -13.77 -18.18
C LEU A 256 -9.04 -12.99 -18.64
N ASN A 257 -8.88 -11.98 -19.50
CA ASN A 257 -9.96 -11.10 -19.99
C ASN A 257 -10.78 -10.42 -18.85
N MET A 258 -10.11 -10.13 -17.73
CA MET A 258 -10.71 -9.50 -16.56
C MET A 258 -10.70 -7.98 -16.67
N ASN A 259 -11.71 -7.33 -16.09
CA ASN A 259 -11.69 -5.88 -15.89
C ASN A 259 -10.78 -5.47 -14.71
N LEU A 260 -10.54 -4.16 -14.53
CA LEU A 260 -9.67 -3.64 -13.48
C LEU A 260 -10.16 -4.01 -12.07
N SER A 261 -11.48 -3.99 -11.84
CA SER A 261 -12.09 -4.39 -10.56
C SER A 261 -11.81 -5.85 -10.23
N GLN A 262 -11.97 -6.75 -11.19
CA GLN A 262 -11.66 -8.17 -11.04
C GLN A 262 -10.16 -8.41 -10.84
N GLY A 263 -9.30 -7.68 -11.55
CA GLY A 263 -7.85 -7.72 -11.36
C GLY A 263 -7.42 -7.27 -9.96
N ALA A 264 -8.10 -6.28 -9.39
CA ALA A 264 -7.86 -5.84 -8.02
C ALA A 264 -8.24 -6.94 -6.99
N ILE A 265 -9.34 -7.65 -7.20
CA ILE A 265 -9.73 -8.80 -6.37
C ILE A 265 -8.71 -9.94 -6.49
N LEU A 266 -8.17 -10.18 -7.69
CA LEU A 266 -7.15 -11.20 -7.93
C LEU A 266 -5.86 -10.90 -7.13
N GLN A 267 -5.47 -9.63 -7.01
CA GLN A 267 -4.37 -9.24 -6.13
C GLN A 267 -4.65 -9.54 -4.65
N ALA A 268 -5.89 -9.35 -4.20
CA ALA A 268 -6.28 -9.70 -2.85
C ALA A 268 -6.13 -11.19 -2.57
N ILE A 269 -6.44 -12.04 -3.55
CA ILE A 269 -6.25 -13.50 -3.45
C ILE A 269 -4.77 -13.83 -3.23
N SER A 270 -3.86 -13.23 -4.00
CA SER A 270 -2.41 -13.38 -3.78
C SER A 270 -1.99 -12.94 -2.38
N ALA A 271 -2.53 -11.84 -1.90
CA ALA A 271 -2.16 -11.27 -0.61
C ALA A 271 -2.69 -12.09 0.58
N VAL A 272 -3.81 -12.83 0.42
CA VAL A 272 -4.23 -13.87 1.39
C VAL A 272 -3.17 -14.97 1.48
N GLY A 273 -2.60 -15.37 0.34
CA GLY A 273 -1.44 -16.27 0.31
C GLY A 273 -0.27 -15.72 1.13
N VAL A 274 0.12 -14.46 0.91
CA VAL A 274 1.21 -13.80 1.66
C VAL A 274 0.95 -13.85 3.17
N ALA A 275 -0.24 -13.51 3.61
CA ALA A 275 -0.60 -13.55 5.04
C ALA A 275 -0.48 -14.98 5.62
N GLY A 276 -0.97 -15.98 4.88
CA GLY A 276 -0.85 -17.39 5.27
C GLY A 276 0.60 -17.87 5.35
N GLY A 277 1.41 -17.52 4.34
CA GLY A 277 2.84 -17.84 4.29
C GLY A 277 3.63 -17.21 5.44
N ALA A 278 3.39 -15.92 5.71
CA ALA A 278 4.02 -15.20 6.82
C ALA A 278 3.71 -15.85 8.19
N VAL A 279 2.44 -16.20 8.45
CA VAL A 279 2.04 -16.90 9.68
C VAL A 279 2.71 -18.27 9.78
N TRP A 280 2.74 -19.01 8.69
CA TRP A 280 3.39 -20.32 8.64
C TRP A 280 4.90 -20.21 8.88
N ALA A 281 5.58 -19.28 8.19
CA ALA A 281 7.01 -19.06 8.34
C ALA A 281 7.36 -18.63 9.77
N ALA A 282 6.62 -17.68 10.35
CA ALA A 282 6.81 -17.20 11.72
C ALA A 282 6.65 -18.32 12.76
N SER A 283 5.77 -19.31 12.49
CA SER A 283 5.51 -20.44 13.40
C SER A 283 6.49 -21.59 13.26
N ARG A 284 7.16 -21.74 12.10
CA ARG A 284 7.95 -22.94 11.78
C ARG A 284 9.44 -22.69 11.54
N ILE A 285 9.81 -21.45 11.20
CA ILE A 285 11.19 -21.14 10.81
C ILE A 285 11.84 -20.27 11.90
N PRO A 286 12.70 -20.82 12.74
CA PRO A 286 13.48 -20.05 13.70
C PRO A 286 14.52 -19.19 12.94
N LEU A 287 14.85 -18.02 13.49
CA LEU A 287 15.79 -17.06 12.90
C LEU A 287 17.14 -17.70 12.49
N ARG A 288 17.59 -18.69 13.27
CA ARG A 288 18.84 -19.45 12.98
C ARG A 288 18.80 -20.17 11.63
N ASN A 289 17.61 -20.57 11.17
CA ASN A 289 17.40 -21.35 9.94
C ASN A 289 16.83 -20.48 8.80
N SER A 290 16.93 -19.16 8.88
CA SER A 290 16.37 -18.23 7.89
C SER A 290 16.91 -18.45 6.47
N LEU A 291 18.13 -18.97 6.31
CA LEU A 291 18.68 -19.30 5.00
C LEU A 291 17.96 -20.46 4.30
N ASN A 292 17.24 -21.30 5.03
CA ASN A 292 16.47 -22.41 4.46
C ASN A 292 15.25 -21.95 3.65
N VAL A 293 14.92 -20.65 3.67
CA VAL A 293 13.84 -20.08 2.84
C VAL A 293 14.27 -19.76 1.40
N LEU A 294 15.58 -19.73 1.10
CA LEU A 294 16.07 -19.43 -0.25
C LEU A 294 15.49 -20.32 -1.36
N PRO A 295 15.34 -21.66 -1.18
CA PRO A 295 14.72 -22.53 -2.18
C PRO A 295 13.27 -22.14 -2.49
N TYR A 296 12.52 -21.62 -1.52
CA TYR A 296 11.12 -21.18 -1.74
C TYR A 296 11.05 -20.01 -2.72
N GLY A 297 12.03 -19.09 -2.73
CA GLY A 297 12.13 -18.03 -3.72
C GLY A 297 12.34 -18.56 -5.15
N VAL A 298 13.13 -19.62 -5.31
CA VAL A 298 13.32 -20.28 -6.63
C VAL A 298 12.01 -20.93 -7.10
N VAL A 299 11.32 -21.67 -6.21
CA VAL A 299 10.02 -22.29 -6.50
C VAL A 299 8.99 -21.21 -6.88
N MET A 300 8.96 -20.10 -6.16
CA MET A 300 8.10 -18.95 -6.49
C MET A 300 8.37 -18.42 -7.91
N GLY A 301 9.63 -18.27 -8.28
CA GLY A 301 10.01 -17.85 -9.63
C GLY A 301 9.51 -18.83 -10.72
N LEU A 302 9.61 -20.14 -10.49
CA LEU A 302 9.08 -21.14 -11.41
C LEU A 302 7.56 -21.07 -11.54
N ILE A 303 6.84 -20.83 -10.45
CA ILE A 303 5.38 -20.67 -10.48
C ILE A 303 4.98 -19.40 -11.24
N VAL A 304 5.73 -18.32 -11.10
CA VAL A 304 5.50 -17.08 -11.88
C VAL A 304 5.72 -17.36 -13.38
N CYS A 305 6.70 -18.17 -13.74
CA CYS A 305 6.86 -18.62 -15.15
C CYS A 305 5.65 -19.44 -15.65
N LEU A 306 5.08 -20.32 -14.82
CA LEU A 306 3.85 -21.04 -15.16
C LEU A 306 2.66 -20.10 -15.34
N LEU A 307 2.52 -19.08 -14.48
CA LEU A 307 1.49 -18.05 -14.64
C LEU A 307 1.64 -17.28 -15.95
N ALA A 308 2.86 -16.99 -16.38
CA ALA A 308 3.11 -16.28 -17.65
C ALA A 308 2.64 -17.06 -18.90
N ILE A 309 2.60 -18.39 -18.82
CA ILE A 309 2.14 -19.26 -19.90
C ILE A 309 0.62 -19.48 -19.85
N TYR A 310 0.02 -19.31 -18.65
CA TYR A 310 -1.39 -19.61 -18.46
C TYR A 310 -2.31 -18.54 -19.04
N HIS A 311 -3.32 -18.97 -19.83
CA HIS A 311 -4.38 -18.14 -20.40
C HIS A 311 -5.74 -18.76 -20.12
N SER A 312 -6.76 -17.94 -19.97
CA SER A 312 -8.14 -18.41 -19.67
C SER A 312 -8.74 -19.34 -20.72
N ASP A 313 -8.25 -19.27 -21.95
CA ASP A 313 -8.74 -20.07 -23.09
C ASP A 313 -8.23 -21.52 -23.05
N MET A 314 -7.29 -21.86 -22.16
CA MET A 314 -6.75 -23.22 -22.04
C MET A 314 -7.74 -24.22 -21.42
N LEU A 315 -8.74 -23.74 -20.70
CA LEU A 315 -9.77 -24.56 -20.06
C LEU A 315 -11.18 -24.06 -20.41
N PRO A 316 -12.19 -24.96 -20.41
CA PRO A 316 -13.57 -24.56 -20.68
C PRO A 316 -14.10 -23.59 -19.61
N SER A 317 -14.80 -22.55 -20.04
CA SER A 317 -15.42 -21.53 -19.18
C SER A 317 -16.73 -22.03 -18.53
N THR A 318 -16.68 -23.17 -17.83
CA THR A 318 -17.82 -23.66 -17.05
C THR A 318 -17.90 -22.96 -15.72
N THR A 319 -19.03 -22.30 -15.45
CA THR A 319 -19.29 -21.66 -14.14
C THR A 319 -19.56 -22.75 -13.11
N ILE A 320 -18.74 -22.77 -12.04
CA ILE A 320 -18.87 -23.74 -10.94
C ILE A 320 -19.77 -23.17 -9.84
N MET A 321 -19.63 -21.90 -9.54
CA MET A 321 -20.33 -21.24 -8.46
C MET A 321 -20.51 -19.75 -8.74
N THR A 322 -21.68 -19.20 -8.43
CA THR A 322 -21.95 -17.76 -8.47
C THR A 322 -22.19 -17.26 -7.06
N VAL A 323 -21.42 -16.28 -6.61
CA VAL A 323 -21.62 -15.60 -5.33
C VAL A 323 -21.89 -14.12 -5.62
N GLY A 324 -23.17 -13.74 -5.65
CA GLY A 324 -23.58 -12.41 -6.08
C GLY A 324 -23.27 -12.18 -7.56
N LYS A 325 -22.42 -11.18 -7.86
CA LYS A 325 -21.92 -10.89 -9.21
C LYS A 325 -20.55 -11.52 -9.50
N PHE A 326 -20.00 -12.27 -8.57
CA PHE A 326 -18.73 -12.97 -8.74
C PHE A 326 -18.99 -14.39 -9.25
N GLU A 327 -18.54 -14.66 -10.47
CA GLU A 327 -18.64 -15.98 -11.08
C GLU A 327 -17.30 -16.70 -10.94
N LEU A 328 -17.31 -17.82 -10.20
CA LEU A 328 -16.18 -18.71 -10.12
C LEU A 328 -16.27 -19.72 -11.27
N SER A 329 -15.45 -19.55 -12.29
CA SER A 329 -15.39 -20.44 -13.44
C SER A 329 -14.18 -21.37 -13.40
N LEU A 330 -14.30 -22.54 -13.98
CA LEU A 330 -13.28 -23.61 -13.97
C LEU A 330 -11.96 -23.11 -14.55
N ASN A 331 -12.03 -22.29 -15.61
CA ASN A 331 -10.87 -21.71 -16.28
C ASN A 331 -10.10 -20.66 -15.44
N LEU A 332 -10.61 -20.19 -14.31
CA LEU A 332 -9.92 -19.24 -13.46
C LEU A 332 -9.31 -19.90 -12.20
N LEU A 333 -9.74 -21.11 -11.87
CA LEU A 333 -9.24 -21.82 -10.68
C LEU A 333 -7.73 -22.00 -10.63
N PRO A 334 -7.05 -22.40 -11.75
CA PRO A 334 -5.60 -22.53 -11.73
C PRO A 334 -4.90 -21.19 -11.46
N ALA A 335 -5.42 -20.08 -12.01
CA ALA A 335 -4.89 -18.76 -11.77
C ALA A 335 -4.99 -18.36 -10.28
N TYR A 336 -6.15 -18.57 -9.66
CA TYR A 336 -6.34 -18.31 -8.24
C TYR A 336 -5.41 -19.17 -7.37
N PHE A 337 -5.33 -20.47 -7.65
CA PHE A 337 -4.46 -21.38 -6.92
C PHE A 337 -2.98 -21.00 -7.03
N LEU A 338 -2.50 -20.73 -8.25
CA LEU A 338 -1.11 -20.35 -8.47
C LEU A 338 -0.77 -19.02 -7.80
N LEU A 339 -1.69 -18.03 -7.81
CA LEU A 339 -1.49 -16.75 -7.14
C LEU A 339 -1.48 -16.87 -5.61
N ILE A 340 -2.34 -17.72 -5.02
CA ILE A 340 -2.28 -18.02 -3.59
C ILE A 340 -0.94 -18.65 -3.25
N LEU A 341 -0.45 -19.57 -4.08
CA LEU A 341 0.80 -20.26 -3.86
C LEU A 341 2.01 -19.31 -4.00
N VAL A 342 2.01 -18.44 -4.99
CA VAL A 342 3.02 -17.36 -5.13
C VAL A 342 3.00 -16.47 -3.89
N GLY A 343 1.81 -16.04 -3.46
CA GLY A 343 1.66 -15.25 -2.25
C GLY A 343 2.18 -15.99 -1.01
N TRP A 344 1.84 -17.26 -0.85
CA TRP A 344 2.27 -18.07 0.29
C TRP A 344 3.80 -18.28 0.34
N LEU A 345 4.43 -18.40 -0.81
CA LEU A 345 5.90 -18.50 -0.91
C LEU A 345 6.60 -17.16 -0.70
N ALA A 346 5.91 -16.04 -0.94
CA ALA A 346 6.43 -14.70 -0.73
C ALA A 346 6.32 -14.23 0.72
N GLY A 347 5.33 -14.71 1.48
CA GLY A 347 5.11 -14.40 2.90
C GLY A 347 5.94 -15.24 3.84
#